data_d81b7c3a3d2b0be5f9f086a62fb5de5f
#
_entry.id   d81b7c3a3d2b0be5f9f086a62fb5de5f
#
_cell.length_a   1.000
_cell.length_b   1.000
_cell.length_c   1.000
_cell.angle_alpha   90.00
_cell.angle_beta   90.00
_cell.angle_gamma   90.00
#
_symmetry.space_group_name_H-M   'P 1'
#
loop_
_entity.id
_entity.type
_entity.pdbx_description
1 polymer ?
#
loop_
_entity_poly.entity_id
_entity_poly.type
_entity_poly.pdbx_seq_one_letter_code
_entity_poly.pdbx_strand_id
1 'polypeptide(L)'
;MKRSQIVIFLFGIIAALAVLCAIFPKDGLLGLRFPQLGEVLSAADRAGGLSPEELIEQRRLSAARHEFQTFFKEDPARFYLPDDDVKFFDPLFAALDRAEQTPLRIVHYGDSQIEEDRITGTIRERLQARFGGSGPGMMPARQYATPRVGGGSTAELRRYFNYGDASYRAGIRQYGPYADFVRLDTVSTLSFYPIRSKEKGQSTFDRMTLVAGNVRSTLSVTSKGDRRTVEPGAGALSFVRFELPDSSARASVTVAGCADLYGILLDSKTGVRMDNVAMRGSSGAIFTTMDREQLRAFYKEENVRLILLQYGGNSVPYLKTDKAISGYLESVRKQIRLLRELAPQAKIVFVGPSDMSTTVAGKRQTYPRLPGFVDSLKVSATESGAAYWDIYGAMGGENSMVQWVKARPALAGSDYVHFTLAGSRKVGDMFCDALFLYYDYYRFRKKNGR
;
A
#
# COMPACT_ATOMS: atom_id res chain seq x y z
N MET A 1 39.45 -6.92 -39.77
CA MET A 1 40.05 -5.60 -40.08
C MET A 1 41.20 -5.32 -39.12
N LYS A 2 42.37 -4.89 -39.66
CA LYS A 2 43.50 -4.47 -38.80
C LYS A 2 43.12 -3.18 -38.04
N ARG A 3 43.59 -2.97 -36.82
CA ARG A 3 43.28 -1.78 -36.00
C ARG A 3 43.45 -0.46 -36.77
N SER A 4 44.43 -0.36 -37.64
CA SER A 4 44.65 0.81 -38.53
C SER A 4 43.53 1.04 -39.54
N GLN A 5 42.93 0.01 -40.07
CA GLN A 5 41.79 0.13 -40.98
C GLN A 5 40.52 0.64 -40.34
N ILE A 6 40.31 0.27 -39.05
CA ILE A 6 39.17 0.79 -38.26
C ILE A 6 39.34 2.29 -37.98
N VAL A 7 40.57 2.71 -37.64
CA VAL A 7 40.90 4.12 -37.37
C VAL A 7 40.73 4.95 -38.64
N ILE A 8 41.24 4.50 -39.78
CA ILE A 8 41.06 5.19 -41.07
C ILE A 8 39.59 5.28 -41.46
N PHE A 9 38.83 4.22 -41.28
CA PHE A 9 37.40 4.19 -41.54
C PHE A 9 36.60 5.18 -40.68
N LEU A 10 36.91 5.25 -39.37
CA LEU A 10 36.32 6.20 -38.45
C LEU A 10 36.65 7.67 -38.81
N PHE A 11 37.92 7.93 -39.16
CA PHE A 11 38.33 9.26 -39.68
C PHE A 11 37.60 9.64 -40.97
N GLY A 12 37.39 8.69 -41.86
CA GLY A 12 36.65 8.89 -43.10
C GLY A 12 35.18 9.26 -42.83
N ILE A 13 34.53 8.60 -41.88
CA ILE A 13 33.15 8.93 -41.47
C ILE A 13 33.09 10.34 -40.81
N ILE A 14 34.03 10.66 -39.93
CA ILE A 14 34.05 11.98 -39.27
C ILE A 14 34.28 13.10 -40.31
N ALA A 15 35.17 12.90 -41.27
CA ALA A 15 35.41 13.85 -42.33
C ALA A 15 34.18 14.03 -43.23
N ALA A 16 33.50 12.93 -43.60
CA ALA A 16 32.27 12.98 -44.39
C ALA A 16 31.14 13.71 -43.67
N LEU A 17 30.97 13.47 -42.35
CA LEU A 17 30.01 14.19 -41.51
C LEU A 17 30.34 15.68 -41.38
N ALA A 18 31.60 16.05 -41.23
CA ALA A 18 32.05 17.44 -41.15
C ALA A 18 31.77 18.19 -42.46
N VAL A 19 31.98 17.52 -43.62
CA VAL A 19 31.64 18.07 -44.93
C VAL A 19 30.13 18.24 -45.08
N LEU A 20 29.33 17.26 -44.65
CA LEU A 20 27.87 17.39 -44.61
C LEU A 20 27.39 18.55 -43.77
N CYS A 21 27.95 18.74 -42.54
CA CYS A 21 27.65 19.87 -41.68
C CYS A 21 28.04 21.23 -42.29
N ALA A 22 29.03 21.27 -43.19
CA ALA A 22 29.48 22.49 -43.82
C ALA A 22 28.64 22.88 -45.07
N ILE A 23 28.12 21.91 -45.81
CA ILE A 23 27.46 22.13 -47.12
C ILE A 23 25.94 22.05 -47.03
N PHE A 24 25.36 21.44 -45.96
CA PHE A 24 23.92 21.28 -45.83
C PHE A 24 23.22 22.64 -45.65
N PRO A 25 22.12 22.93 -46.35
CA PRO A 25 21.40 24.19 -46.25
C PRO A 25 20.95 24.50 -44.82
N LYS A 26 21.12 25.76 -44.39
CA LYS A 26 20.73 26.21 -43.03
C LYS A 26 19.25 26.01 -42.75
N ASP A 27 18.42 26.11 -43.77
CA ASP A 27 16.96 26.02 -43.68
C ASP A 27 16.44 24.55 -43.78
N GLY A 28 17.37 23.58 -43.92
CA GLY A 28 17.04 22.18 -44.14
C GLY A 28 16.71 21.80 -45.58
N LEU A 29 16.61 20.51 -45.85
CA LEU A 29 16.22 19.96 -47.15
C LEU A 29 15.25 18.79 -46.94
N LEU A 30 14.11 18.80 -47.58
CA LEU A 30 13.09 17.72 -47.50
C LEU A 30 12.65 17.40 -46.04
N GLY A 31 12.56 18.41 -45.18
CA GLY A 31 12.19 18.22 -43.77
C GLY A 31 13.30 17.69 -42.85
N LEU A 32 14.50 17.46 -43.39
CA LEU A 32 15.68 17.06 -42.64
C LEU A 32 16.55 18.29 -42.34
N ARG A 33 16.97 18.44 -41.08
CA ARG A 33 17.89 19.48 -40.63
C ARG A 33 19.19 18.84 -40.17
N PHE A 34 20.31 19.29 -40.74
CA PHE A 34 21.63 18.83 -40.29
C PHE A 34 22.27 19.90 -39.42
N PRO A 35 22.91 19.56 -38.27
CA PRO A 35 23.55 20.56 -37.43
C PRO A 35 24.67 21.25 -38.21
N GLN A 36 24.79 22.60 -38.06
CA GLN A 36 25.85 23.36 -38.69
C GLN A 36 27.17 23.08 -37.98
N LEU A 37 28.30 23.18 -38.72
CA LEU A 37 29.62 22.91 -38.17
C LEU A 37 29.91 23.77 -36.92
N GLY A 38 29.46 25.05 -36.91
CA GLY A 38 29.57 25.92 -35.77
C GLY A 38 28.75 25.48 -34.55
N GLU A 39 27.60 24.87 -34.77
CA GLU A 39 26.77 24.29 -33.70
C GLU A 39 27.44 23.03 -33.11
N VAL A 40 28.05 22.19 -33.99
CA VAL A 40 28.78 20.99 -33.58
C VAL A 40 30.04 21.38 -32.79
N LEU A 41 30.82 22.37 -33.27
CA LEU A 41 32.02 22.84 -32.58
C LEU A 41 31.68 23.53 -31.27
N SER A 42 30.62 24.36 -31.21
CA SER A 42 30.18 25.00 -29.97
C SER A 42 29.55 24.00 -28.97
N ALA A 43 29.01 22.91 -29.46
CA ALA A 43 28.58 21.79 -28.62
C ALA A 43 29.79 20.96 -28.12
N ALA A 44 30.83 20.79 -28.94
CA ALA A 44 32.08 20.17 -28.56
C ALA A 44 32.85 21.01 -27.54
N ASP A 45 32.90 22.36 -27.70
CA ASP A 45 33.49 23.26 -26.71
C ASP A 45 32.73 23.29 -25.37
N ARG A 46 31.39 23.14 -25.42
CA ARG A 46 30.55 22.95 -24.22
C ARG A 46 30.69 21.56 -23.61
N ALA A 47 30.99 20.53 -24.42
CA ALA A 47 31.29 19.16 -23.98
C ALA A 47 32.76 19.01 -23.54
N GLY A 48 33.65 19.88 -24.00
CA GLY A 48 35.07 19.90 -23.63
C GLY A 48 35.37 20.29 -22.17
N GLY A 49 34.33 20.49 -21.36
CA GLY A 49 34.43 20.79 -19.92
C GLY A 49 34.24 19.59 -18.99
N LEU A 50 33.82 18.42 -19.51
CA LEU A 50 33.58 17.26 -18.64
C LEU A 50 34.76 16.29 -18.68
N SER A 51 35.27 15.91 -17.51
CA SER A 51 36.27 14.85 -17.38
C SER A 51 35.72 13.50 -17.88
N PRO A 52 36.56 12.53 -18.26
CA PRO A 52 36.11 11.17 -18.61
C PRO A 52 35.22 10.54 -17.54
N GLU A 53 35.47 10.83 -16.27
CA GLU A 53 34.69 10.36 -15.12
C GLU A 53 33.32 11.01 -15.07
N GLU A 54 33.23 12.32 -15.31
CA GLU A 54 31.95 13.04 -15.41
C GLU A 54 31.10 12.58 -16.59
N LEU A 55 31.71 12.26 -17.73
CA LEU A 55 31.02 11.67 -18.89
C LEU A 55 30.47 10.27 -18.59
N ILE A 56 31.24 9.44 -17.90
CA ILE A 56 30.80 8.11 -17.45
C ILE A 56 29.62 8.25 -16.49
N GLU A 57 29.70 9.15 -15.51
CA GLU A 57 28.64 9.39 -14.54
C GLU A 57 27.37 9.93 -15.22
N GLN A 58 27.51 10.85 -16.18
CA GLN A 58 26.39 11.38 -16.95
C GLN A 58 25.67 10.31 -17.78
N ARG A 59 26.42 9.38 -18.38
CA ARG A 59 25.86 8.21 -19.10
C ARG A 59 25.13 7.28 -18.16
N ARG A 60 25.72 7.00 -16.99
CA ARG A 60 25.11 6.18 -15.95
C ARG A 60 23.80 6.76 -15.43
N LEU A 61 23.77 8.08 -15.15
CA LEU A 61 22.59 8.80 -14.73
C LEU A 61 21.48 8.81 -15.82
N SER A 62 21.89 8.93 -17.09
CA SER A 62 20.95 8.90 -18.23
C SER A 62 20.33 7.50 -18.39
N ALA A 63 21.14 6.45 -18.30
CA ALA A 63 20.68 5.06 -18.37
C ALA A 63 19.72 4.73 -17.21
N ALA A 64 20.08 5.07 -15.97
CA ALA A 64 19.23 4.88 -14.80
C ALA A 64 17.88 5.62 -14.93
N ARG A 65 17.91 6.86 -15.45
CA ARG A 65 16.67 7.61 -15.70
C ARG A 65 15.79 6.93 -16.74
N HIS A 66 16.38 6.42 -17.82
CA HIS A 66 15.65 5.72 -18.86
C HIS A 66 14.97 4.45 -18.31
N GLU A 67 15.65 3.68 -17.48
CA GLU A 67 15.11 2.50 -16.80
C GLU A 67 13.89 2.84 -15.94
N PHE A 68 13.97 3.88 -15.09
CA PHE A 68 12.83 4.35 -14.30
C PHE A 68 11.66 4.80 -15.20
N GLN A 69 11.93 5.53 -16.28
CA GLN A 69 10.88 6.00 -17.19
C GLN A 69 10.19 4.85 -17.91
N THR A 70 10.92 3.82 -18.31
CA THR A 70 10.37 2.60 -18.94
C THR A 70 9.44 1.90 -17.95
N PHE A 71 9.89 1.67 -16.71
CA PHE A 71 9.04 1.09 -15.67
C PHE A 71 7.75 1.88 -15.46
N PHE A 72 7.83 3.20 -15.28
CA PHE A 72 6.64 4.02 -15.00
C PHE A 72 5.62 4.05 -16.14
N LYS A 73 6.02 3.73 -17.36
CA LYS A 73 5.14 3.72 -18.54
C LYS A 73 4.62 2.34 -18.90
N GLU A 74 5.45 1.31 -18.77
CA GLU A 74 5.22 0.03 -19.44
C GLU A 74 4.98 -1.13 -18.47
N ASP A 75 5.51 -1.07 -17.23
CA ASP A 75 5.40 -2.20 -16.31
C ASP A 75 3.95 -2.39 -15.82
N PRO A 76 3.38 -3.59 -15.93
CA PRO A 76 2.03 -3.87 -15.45
C PRO A 76 1.86 -3.71 -13.93
N ALA A 77 2.94 -3.85 -13.16
CA ALA A 77 2.92 -3.66 -11.70
C ALA A 77 3.15 -2.21 -11.25
N ARG A 78 3.29 -1.25 -12.19
CA ARG A 78 3.42 0.17 -11.84
C ARG A 78 2.19 0.70 -11.11
N PHE A 79 2.35 1.82 -10.42
CA PHE A 79 1.22 2.60 -9.93
C PHE A 79 0.69 3.52 -11.03
N TYR A 80 -0.63 3.58 -11.17
CA TYR A 80 -1.31 4.62 -11.94
C TYR A 80 -1.55 5.79 -10.98
N LEU A 81 -1.02 6.95 -11.31
CA LEU A 81 -0.95 8.09 -10.39
C LEU A 81 -1.93 9.20 -10.82
N PRO A 82 -2.48 9.98 -9.89
CA PRO A 82 -3.21 11.19 -10.24
C PRO A 82 -2.33 12.10 -11.11
N ASP A 83 -2.87 12.58 -12.23
CA ASP A 83 -2.20 13.46 -13.20
C ASP A 83 -0.87 12.91 -13.72
N ASP A 84 -0.66 11.59 -13.68
CA ASP A 84 0.60 10.90 -13.97
C ASP A 84 1.82 11.48 -13.21
N ASP A 85 1.58 12.12 -12.03
CA ASP A 85 2.61 12.77 -11.24
C ASP A 85 3.51 11.75 -10.53
N VAL A 86 4.67 11.45 -11.10
CA VAL A 86 5.68 10.53 -10.54
C VAL A 86 6.22 10.98 -9.16
N LYS A 87 5.91 12.20 -8.73
CA LYS A 87 6.24 12.74 -7.40
C LYS A 87 5.12 12.53 -6.38
N PHE A 88 4.01 11.90 -6.78
CA PHE A 88 2.84 11.68 -5.93
C PHE A 88 3.21 11.14 -4.54
N PHE A 89 4.15 10.21 -4.47
CA PHE A 89 4.58 9.57 -3.21
C PHE A 89 5.69 10.34 -2.47
N ASP A 90 6.24 11.43 -2.98
CA ASP A 90 7.36 12.14 -2.34
C ASP A 90 7.11 12.51 -0.86
N PRO A 91 5.91 12.98 -0.44
CA PRO A 91 5.63 13.24 0.96
C PRO A 91 5.68 11.97 1.84
N LEU A 92 5.23 10.83 1.31
CA LEU A 92 5.35 9.53 1.99
C LEU A 92 6.82 9.12 2.11
N PHE A 93 7.59 9.24 1.04
CA PHE A 93 9.00 8.87 1.02
C PHE A 93 9.85 9.74 1.95
N ALA A 94 9.54 11.03 2.01
CA ALA A 94 10.17 11.94 2.97
C ALA A 94 9.82 11.58 4.44
N ALA A 95 8.63 11.02 4.69
CA ALA A 95 8.26 10.51 6.01
C ALA A 95 8.97 9.19 6.31
N LEU A 96 9.09 8.28 5.34
CA LEU A 96 9.83 7.03 5.47
C LEU A 96 11.33 7.24 5.74
N ASP A 97 11.96 8.24 5.10
CA ASP A 97 13.36 8.63 5.38
C ASP A 97 13.59 9.01 6.86
N ARG A 98 12.55 9.40 7.58
CA ARG A 98 12.60 9.84 8.99
C ARG A 98 11.87 8.89 9.95
N ALA A 99 11.49 7.71 9.49
CA ALA A 99 10.64 6.80 10.27
C ALA A 99 11.28 6.35 11.59
N GLU A 100 12.59 6.27 11.68
CA GLU A 100 13.31 5.94 12.94
C GLU A 100 13.14 7.03 14.01
N GLN A 101 13.10 8.30 13.63
CA GLN A 101 12.93 9.43 14.55
C GLN A 101 11.45 9.78 14.74
N THR A 102 10.67 9.69 13.68
CA THR A 102 9.24 10.01 13.67
C THR A 102 8.47 8.83 13.07
N PRO A 103 8.07 7.87 13.91
CA PRO A 103 7.40 6.67 13.41
C PRO A 103 6.10 7.02 12.71
N LEU A 104 5.80 6.29 11.65
CA LEU A 104 4.60 6.48 10.86
C LEU A 104 3.77 5.19 10.80
N ARG A 105 2.48 5.36 10.53
CA ARG A 105 1.56 4.23 10.36
C ARG A 105 1.05 4.13 8.93
N ILE A 106 0.89 2.89 8.49
CA ILE A 106 0.21 2.50 7.26
C ILE A 106 -1.02 1.68 7.65
N VAL A 107 -2.18 1.99 7.08
CA VAL A 107 -3.40 1.20 7.35
C VAL A 107 -3.83 0.53 6.06
N HIS A 108 -3.91 -0.80 6.07
CA HIS A 108 -4.39 -1.59 4.96
C HIS A 108 -5.80 -2.09 5.24
N TYR A 109 -6.78 -1.40 4.66
CA TYR A 109 -8.17 -1.81 4.64
C TYR A 109 -8.44 -2.70 3.43
N GLY A 110 -9.08 -3.83 3.64
CA GLY A 110 -9.42 -4.72 2.53
C GLY A 110 -10.48 -5.75 2.90
N ASP A 111 -10.78 -6.62 1.96
CA ASP A 111 -11.73 -7.70 2.13
C ASP A 111 -11.06 -9.03 2.57
N SER A 112 -11.63 -10.17 2.19
CA SER A 112 -11.09 -11.49 2.53
C SER A 112 -9.71 -11.80 1.91
N GLN A 113 -9.26 -11.06 0.90
CA GLN A 113 -7.95 -11.26 0.29
C GLN A 113 -6.79 -10.95 1.23
N ILE A 114 -6.98 -9.99 2.16
CA ILE A 114 -5.96 -9.64 3.15
C ILE A 114 -6.18 -10.33 4.51
N GLU A 115 -7.25 -11.10 4.66
CA GLU A 115 -7.54 -11.83 5.91
C GLU A 115 -6.35 -12.71 6.32
N GLU A 116 -6.20 -12.94 7.62
CA GLU A 116 -5.07 -13.66 8.20
C GLU A 116 -3.69 -13.04 7.90
N ASP A 117 -3.66 -11.73 7.68
CA ASP A 117 -2.41 -10.99 7.42
C ASP A 117 -1.65 -11.46 6.17
N ARG A 118 -2.37 -12.00 5.19
CA ARG A 118 -1.78 -12.68 4.02
C ARG A 118 -0.90 -11.75 3.19
N ILE A 119 -1.47 -10.73 2.55
CA ILE A 119 -0.73 -9.77 1.71
C ILE A 119 -0.04 -8.74 2.60
N THR A 120 -0.78 -8.18 3.56
CA THR A 120 -0.32 -7.12 4.47
C THR A 120 0.93 -7.52 5.22
N GLY A 121 1.01 -8.77 5.67
CA GLY A 121 2.17 -9.28 6.42
C GLY A 121 3.46 -9.20 5.61
N THR A 122 3.43 -9.55 4.32
CA THR A 122 4.59 -9.45 3.44
C THR A 122 4.98 -7.99 3.20
N ILE A 123 4.00 -7.11 2.94
CA ILE A 123 4.27 -5.67 2.76
C ILE A 123 4.88 -5.08 4.03
N ARG A 124 4.32 -5.40 5.20
CA ARG A 124 4.82 -4.94 6.50
C ARG A 124 6.26 -5.38 6.75
N GLU A 125 6.57 -6.66 6.55
CA GLU A 125 7.92 -7.20 6.73
C GLU A 125 8.95 -6.48 5.86
N ARG A 126 8.63 -6.27 4.59
CA ARG A 126 9.53 -5.60 3.65
C ARG A 126 9.74 -4.12 3.97
N LEU A 127 8.66 -3.43 4.38
CA LEU A 127 8.76 -2.03 4.80
C LEU A 127 9.54 -1.89 6.11
N GLN A 128 9.27 -2.73 7.09
CA GLN A 128 10.00 -2.74 8.36
C GLN A 128 11.48 -3.11 8.18
N ALA A 129 11.79 -4.05 7.30
CA ALA A 129 13.17 -4.42 6.97
C ALA A 129 13.94 -3.25 6.32
N ARG A 130 13.28 -2.38 5.56
CA ARG A 130 13.91 -1.28 4.84
C ARG A 130 13.98 0.02 5.63
N PHE A 131 12.96 0.32 6.44
CA PHE A 131 12.76 1.62 7.11
C PHE A 131 12.70 1.52 8.64
N GLY A 132 13.04 0.36 9.19
CA GLY A 132 12.91 0.11 10.62
C GLY A 132 11.48 -0.14 11.05
N GLY A 133 11.31 -0.51 12.30
CA GLY A 133 10.05 -0.85 12.90
C GLY A 133 9.87 -2.35 13.15
N SER A 134 8.88 -2.68 13.94
CA SER A 134 8.50 -4.07 14.25
C SER A 134 7.05 -4.14 14.73
N GLY A 135 6.58 -5.34 15.02
CA GLY A 135 5.24 -5.59 15.52
C GLY A 135 4.21 -5.83 14.43
N PRO A 136 3.12 -6.53 14.77
CA PRO A 136 2.06 -6.90 13.85
C PRO A 136 1.07 -5.76 13.56
N GLY A 137 1.18 -4.62 14.26
CA GLY A 137 0.21 -3.53 14.20
C GLY A 137 -1.06 -3.83 15.01
N MET A 138 -2.21 -3.50 14.47
CA MET A 138 -3.51 -3.63 15.12
C MET A 138 -3.92 -5.10 15.30
N MET A 139 -4.31 -5.42 16.52
CA MET A 139 -4.92 -6.68 16.90
C MET A 139 -6.33 -6.41 17.44
N PRO A 140 -7.38 -7.03 16.89
CA PRO A 140 -8.72 -6.88 17.43
C PRO A 140 -8.80 -7.50 18.84
N ALA A 141 -9.59 -6.90 19.71
CA ALA A 141 -9.78 -7.40 21.07
C ALA A 141 -10.42 -8.80 21.11
N ARG A 142 -11.20 -9.15 20.09
CA ARG A 142 -11.67 -10.52 19.82
C ARG A 142 -11.30 -10.92 18.42
N GLN A 143 -10.45 -11.94 18.30
CA GLN A 143 -9.96 -12.44 17.02
C GLN A 143 -10.88 -13.56 16.48
N TYR A 144 -11.06 -13.59 15.15
CA TYR A 144 -11.83 -14.64 14.46
C TYR A 144 -10.95 -15.43 13.49
N ALA A 145 -9.96 -14.80 12.89
CA ALA A 145 -8.97 -15.45 12.05
C ALA A 145 -7.63 -15.48 12.79
N THR A 146 -6.84 -16.51 12.56
CA THR A 146 -5.55 -16.71 13.20
C THR A 146 -4.47 -15.87 12.49
N PRO A 147 -4.15 -14.66 12.99
CA PRO A 147 -3.05 -13.87 12.47
C PRO A 147 -1.70 -14.43 12.97
N ARG A 148 -0.62 -13.68 12.78
CA ARG A 148 0.72 -14.05 13.31
C ARG A 148 0.80 -14.05 14.83
N VAL A 149 -0.05 -13.27 15.47
CA VAL A 149 -0.18 -13.18 16.92
C VAL A 149 -1.59 -13.62 17.29
N GLY A 150 -1.70 -14.62 18.15
CA GLY A 150 -2.95 -15.06 18.75
C GLY A 150 -3.40 -14.12 19.86
N GLY A 151 -4.70 -14.07 20.10
CA GLY A 151 -5.28 -13.31 21.19
C GLY A 151 -6.36 -14.07 21.92
N GLY A 152 -6.56 -13.73 23.19
CA GLY A 152 -7.61 -14.25 24.06
C GLY A 152 -8.11 -13.20 25.03
N SER A 153 -9.31 -13.42 25.57
CA SER A 153 -9.92 -12.60 26.60
C SER A 153 -10.46 -13.46 27.71
N THR A 154 -10.41 -12.97 28.97
CA THR A 154 -10.96 -13.68 30.13
C THR A 154 -12.49 -13.56 30.22
N ALA A 155 -13.08 -12.51 29.65
CA ALA A 155 -14.53 -12.36 29.55
C ALA A 155 -14.99 -12.68 28.12
N GLU A 156 -16.23 -13.13 27.99
CA GLU A 156 -16.88 -13.22 26.69
C GLU A 156 -17.23 -11.79 26.22
N LEU A 157 -16.54 -11.33 25.18
CA LEU A 157 -16.73 -10.01 24.60
C LEU A 157 -17.58 -10.10 23.35
N ARG A 158 -18.73 -9.43 23.33
CA ARG A 158 -19.55 -9.32 22.11
C ARG A 158 -18.89 -8.34 21.14
N ARG A 159 -18.64 -8.82 19.91
CA ARG A 159 -18.10 -8.05 18.81
C ARG A 159 -19.19 -7.42 17.99
N TYR A 160 -18.96 -6.18 17.54
CA TYR A 160 -19.82 -5.42 16.63
C TYR A 160 -18.99 -4.90 15.47
N PHE A 161 -19.52 -4.98 14.25
CA PHE A 161 -18.89 -4.43 13.05
C PHE A 161 -19.93 -3.90 12.07
N ASN A 162 -19.56 -2.95 11.21
CA ASN A 162 -20.49 -2.26 10.32
C ASN A 162 -20.47 -2.79 8.88
N TYR A 163 -19.87 -3.95 8.64
CA TYR A 163 -19.82 -4.65 7.36
C TYR A 163 -20.42 -6.06 7.50
N GLY A 164 -20.67 -6.75 6.37
CA GLY A 164 -21.19 -8.11 6.41
C GLY A 164 -22.59 -8.22 7.05
N ASP A 165 -22.79 -9.24 7.88
CA ASP A 165 -24.08 -9.59 8.48
C ASP A 165 -24.64 -8.49 9.41
N ALA A 166 -25.90 -8.11 9.18
CA ALA A 166 -26.56 -7.07 9.93
C ALA A 166 -26.78 -7.38 11.42
N SER A 167 -26.78 -8.66 11.83
CA SER A 167 -26.94 -9.07 13.23
C SER A 167 -25.80 -8.63 14.14
N TYR A 168 -24.65 -8.28 13.56
CA TYR A 168 -23.49 -7.76 14.28
C TYR A 168 -23.44 -6.23 14.34
N ARG A 169 -24.41 -5.52 13.80
CA ARG A 169 -24.44 -4.06 13.85
C ARG A 169 -24.95 -3.57 15.19
N ALA A 170 -24.30 -2.53 15.71
CA ALA A 170 -24.68 -1.90 16.98
C ALA A 170 -25.69 -0.74 16.83
N GLY A 171 -26.10 -0.39 15.59
CA GLY A 171 -26.99 0.73 15.33
C GLY A 171 -26.39 2.12 15.60
N ILE A 172 -25.07 2.22 15.70
CA ILE A 172 -24.29 3.45 15.93
C ILE A 172 -23.32 3.70 14.78
N ARG A 173 -22.62 4.85 14.78
CA ARG A 173 -21.58 5.18 13.80
C ARG A 173 -20.17 4.99 14.35
N GLN A 174 -20.03 4.90 15.67
CA GLN A 174 -18.76 4.83 16.42
C GLN A 174 -18.18 3.41 16.42
N TYR A 175 -17.79 2.93 15.23
CA TYR A 175 -17.10 1.64 15.05
C TYR A 175 -15.59 1.73 15.14
N GLY A 176 -15.05 2.92 15.48
CA GLY A 176 -13.61 3.13 15.51
C GLY A 176 -12.95 3.08 14.13
N PRO A 177 -11.61 3.20 14.08
CA PRO A 177 -10.87 3.23 12.82
C PRO A 177 -10.85 1.90 12.06
N TYR A 178 -11.23 0.81 12.73
CA TYR A 178 -11.17 -0.56 12.18
C TYR A 178 -12.55 -1.10 11.77
N ALA A 179 -13.59 -0.25 11.79
CA ALA A 179 -14.97 -0.64 11.49
C ALA A 179 -15.53 -1.75 12.39
N ASP A 180 -14.99 -1.89 13.61
CA ASP A 180 -15.13 -3.03 14.49
C ASP A 180 -14.82 -2.64 15.93
N PHE A 181 -15.58 -3.16 16.89
CA PHE A 181 -15.30 -3.02 18.32
C PHE A 181 -15.88 -4.17 19.14
N VAL A 182 -15.36 -4.33 20.33
CA VAL A 182 -16.00 -5.12 21.38
C VAL A 182 -16.54 -4.22 22.47
N ARG A 183 -17.71 -4.51 23.00
CA ARG A 183 -18.27 -3.79 24.13
C ARG A 183 -17.81 -4.43 25.42
N LEU A 184 -17.22 -3.60 26.28
CA LEU A 184 -16.82 -3.95 27.63
C LEU A 184 -17.76 -3.26 28.64
N ASP A 185 -18.40 -4.05 29.51
CA ASP A 185 -19.26 -3.56 30.58
C ASP A 185 -18.89 -4.17 31.96
N THR A 186 -17.69 -4.72 32.06
CA THR A 186 -17.14 -5.41 33.24
C THR A 186 -15.62 -5.33 33.26
N VAL A 187 -14.94 -6.41 33.62
CA VAL A 187 -13.49 -6.54 33.58
C VAL A 187 -13.08 -7.67 32.64
N SER A 188 -12.07 -7.43 31.84
CA SER A 188 -11.46 -8.48 31.02
C SER A 188 -9.96 -8.29 30.90
N THR A 189 -9.22 -9.39 30.92
CA THR A 189 -7.80 -9.41 30.55
C THR A 189 -7.66 -9.88 29.12
N LEU A 190 -7.09 -9.03 28.28
CA LEU A 190 -6.74 -9.34 26.90
C LEU A 190 -5.29 -9.79 26.84
N SER A 191 -5.03 -10.93 26.24
CA SER A 191 -3.69 -11.53 26.14
C SER A 191 -3.31 -11.80 24.71
N PHE A 192 -2.05 -11.52 24.35
CA PHE A 192 -1.49 -11.68 23.02
C PHE A 192 -0.23 -12.55 23.10
N TYR A 193 -0.09 -13.50 22.17
CA TYR A 193 0.99 -14.48 22.16
C TYR A 193 1.37 -14.87 20.73
N PRO A 194 2.65 -15.24 20.49
CA PRO A 194 3.08 -15.63 19.15
C PRO A 194 2.43 -16.97 18.73
N ILE A 195 1.96 -17.00 17.49
CA ILE A 195 1.52 -18.25 16.87
C ILE A 195 2.75 -18.95 16.30
N ARG A 196 3.00 -20.16 16.72
CA ARG A 196 4.07 -21.01 16.19
C ARG A 196 3.70 -21.45 14.76
N SER A 197 4.35 -20.86 13.77
CA SER A 197 4.26 -21.29 12.38
C SER A 197 5.66 -21.32 11.80
N LYS A 198 5.99 -22.37 11.04
CA LYS A 198 7.27 -22.47 10.32
C LYS A 198 7.43 -21.38 9.26
N GLU A 199 6.32 -20.80 8.81
CA GLU A 199 6.28 -19.85 7.72
C GLU A 199 6.10 -18.38 8.15
N LYS A 200 5.74 -18.15 9.41
CA LYS A 200 5.49 -16.82 9.95
C LYS A 200 6.56 -16.50 10.96
N GLY A 201 7.42 -15.53 10.65
CA GLY A 201 8.41 -15.01 11.59
C GLY A 201 7.75 -14.58 12.92
N GLN A 202 8.50 -14.63 14.00
CA GLN A 202 8.03 -14.14 15.30
C GLN A 202 7.96 -12.61 15.25
N SER A 203 6.76 -12.04 15.36
CA SER A 203 6.60 -10.60 15.49
C SER A 203 6.91 -10.17 16.93
N THR A 204 7.89 -9.29 17.09
CA THR A 204 8.23 -8.66 18.37
C THR A 204 7.77 -7.20 18.36
N PHE A 205 7.52 -6.66 19.55
CA PHE A 205 7.06 -5.29 19.72
C PHE A 205 7.55 -4.75 21.08
N ASP A 206 7.68 -3.44 21.21
CA ASP A 206 8.13 -2.76 22.43
C ASP A 206 7.13 -1.72 22.93
N ARG A 207 5.96 -1.61 22.27
CA ARG A 207 4.83 -0.75 22.64
C ARG A 207 3.52 -1.49 22.48
N MET A 208 2.63 -1.29 23.45
CA MET A 208 1.23 -1.71 23.37
C MET A 208 0.34 -0.48 23.58
N THR A 209 -0.65 -0.29 22.71
CA THR A 209 -1.63 0.80 22.85
C THR A 209 -3.04 0.25 22.76
N LEU A 210 -3.82 0.40 23.83
CA LEU A 210 -5.27 0.15 23.78
C LEU A 210 -5.95 1.37 23.13
N VAL A 211 -6.77 1.12 22.09
CA VAL A 211 -7.63 2.13 21.48
C VAL A 211 -9.06 1.89 21.93
N ALA A 212 -9.63 2.84 22.63
CA ALA A 212 -10.98 2.78 23.20
C ALA A 212 -11.78 4.06 22.91
N GLY A 213 -13.08 4.01 23.07
CA GLY A 213 -13.97 5.16 23.03
C GLY A 213 -15.33 4.84 23.62
N ASN A 214 -16.29 5.74 23.48
CA ASN A 214 -17.59 5.61 24.13
C ASN A 214 -17.47 5.19 25.61
N VAL A 215 -16.53 5.83 26.34
CA VAL A 215 -16.23 5.54 27.75
C VAL A 215 -17.42 6.02 28.59
N ARG A 216 -18.15 5.07 29.18
CA ARG A 216 -19.40 5.29 29.95
C ARG A 216 -19.17 5.30 31.47
N SER A 217 -18.07 4.74 31.95
CA SER A 217 -17.58 4.85 33.34
C SER A 217 -16.06 4.96 33.30
N THR A 218 -15.44 5.43 34.40
CA THR A 218 -13.98 5.44 34.50
C THR A 218 -13.39 4.10 34.04
N LEU A 219 -12.58 4.11 33.01
CA LEU A 219 -11.94 2.95 32.43
C LEU A 219 -10.55 2.79 33.07
N SER A 220 -10.35 1.73 33.81
CA SER A 220 -9.06 1.37 34.38
C SER A 220 -8.35 0.38 33.46
N VAL A 221 -7.14 0.71 33.02
CA VAL A 221 -6.32 -0.10 32.14
C VAL A 221 -4.99 -0.42 32.83
N THR A 222 -4.70 -1.69 33.02
CA THR A 222 -3.52 -2.13 33.76
C THR A 222 -2.69 -3.12 32.96
N SER A 223 -1.39 -2.87 32.84
CA SER A 223 -0.42 -3.78 32.26
C SER A 223 0.82 -3.87 33.13
N LYS A 224 1.24 -5.08 33.52
CA LYS A 224 2.42 -5.33 34.38
C LYS A 224 2.51 -4.45 35.63
N GLY A 225 1.37 -4.15 36.25
CA GLY A 225 1.29 -3.31 37.44
C GLY A 225 1.21 -1.80 37.18
N ASP A 226 1.52 -1.33 35.99
CA ASP A 226 1.26 0.06 35.57
C ASP A 226 -0.23 0.22 35.29
N ARG A 227 -0.88 1.14 36.03
CA ARG A 227 -2.33 1.41 35.92
C ARG A 227 -2.56 2.82 35.42
N ARG A 228 -3.42 2.92 34.40
CA ARG A 228 -3.88 4.17 33.78
C ARG A 228 -5.40 4.24 33.77
N THR A 229 -5.94 5.44 33.83
CA THR A 229 -7.40 5.66 33.82
C THR A 229 -7.79 6.57 32.67
N VAL A 230 -9.00 6.34 32.15
CA VAL A 230 -9.66 7.20 31.18
C VAL A 230 -11.02 7.55 31.73
N GLU A 231 -11.31 8.84 31.85
CA GLU A 231 -12.59 9.32 32.34
C GLU A 231 -13.66 9.37 31.24
N PRO A 232 -14.95 9.26 31.59
CA PRO A 232 -16.03 9.46 30.63
C PRO A 232 -15.92 10.81 29.90
N GLY A 233 -16.21 10.82 28.61
CA GLY A 233 -16.17 12.04 27.81
C GLY A 233 -14.76 12.48 27.35
N ALA A 234 -13.75 11.66 27.49
CA ALA A 234 -12.35 11.96 27.15
C ALA A 234 -12.07 12.16 25.62
N GLY A 235 -13.08 12.48 24.82
CA GLY A 235 -12.97 12.71 23.38
C GLY A 235 -13.45 11.55 22.54
N ALA A 236 -13.24 11.63 21.22
CA ALA A 236 -13.73 10.64 20.25
C ALA A 236 -13.02 9.28 20.42
N LEU A 237 -11.73 9.30 20.71
CA LEU A 237 -10.88 8.12 20.97
C LEU A 237 -9.94 8.39 22.15
N SER A 238 -9.64 7.32 22.88
CA SER A 238 -8.63 7.29 23.93
C SER A 238 -7.53 6.29 23.56
N PHE A 239 -6.27 6.69 23.74
CA PHE A 239 -5.08 5.90 23.44
C PHE A 239 -4.31 5.65 24.74
N VAL A 240 -4.45 4.47 25.31
CA VAL A 240 -3.76 4.09 26.55
C VAL A 240 -2.50 3.30 26.17
N ARG A 241 -1.33 3.92 26.31
CA ARG A 241 -0.04 3.39 25.84
C ARG A 241 0.74 2.78 26.99
N PHE A 242 1.38 1.65 26.73
CA PHE A 242 2.34 1.02 27.64
C PHE A 242 3.63 0.74 26.87
N GLU A 243 4.74 1.05 27.47
CA GLU A 243 6.05 0.63 26.99
C GLU A 243 6.34 -0.79 27.49
N LEU A 244 6.87 -1.60 26.62
CA LEU A 244 7.24 -2.98 26.91
C LEU A 244 8.76 -3.14 26.76
N PRO A 245 9.36 -4.16 27.38
CA PRO A 245 10.73 -4.52 27.10
C PRO A 245 10.94 -4.75 25.60
N ASP A 246 12.11 -4.39 25.11
CA ASP A 246 12.48 -4.60 23.72
C ASP A 246 12.32 -6.07 23.32
N SER A 247 11.85 -6.28 22.09
CA SER A 247 11.62 -7.63 21.55
C SER A 247 10.59 -8.47 22.32
N SER A 248 9.61 -7.84 22.97
CA SER A 248 8.49 -8.58 23.58
C SER A 248 7.69 -9.28 22.49
N ALA A 249 7.39 -10.58 22.71
CA ALA A 249 6.52 -11.37 21.83
C ALA A 249 5.15 -11.65 22.47
N ARG A 250 4.97 -11.26 23.72
CA ARG A 250 3.73 -11.45 24.51
C ARG A 250 3.35 -10.16 25.20
N ALA A 251 2.06 -9.87 25.21
CA ALA A 251 1.51 -8.75 25.95
C ALA A 251 0.21 -9.16 26.64
N SER A 252 -0.11 -8.49 27.74
CA SER A 252 -1.37 -8.66 28.46
C SER A 252 -1.80 -7.32 29.04
N VAL A 253 -3.09 -7.03 28.93
CA VAL A 253 -3.70 -5.83 29.51
C VAL A 253 -5.03 -6.18 30.15
N THR A 254 -5.23 -5.77 31.39
CA THR A 254 -6.50 -5.87 32.10
C THR A 254 -7.24 -4.55 31.96
N VAL A 255 -8.46 -4.61 31.47
CA VAL A 255 -9.33 -3.46 31.27
C VAL A 255 -10.59 -3.64 32.13
N ALA A 256 -10.92 -2.66 32.95
CA ALA A 256 -12.09 -2.67 33.85
C ALA A 256 -12.88 -1.38 33.71
N GLY A 257 -14.19 -1.48 33.53
CA GLY A 257 -15.10 -0.35 33.33
C GLY A 257 -16.07 -0.60 32.16
N CYS A 258 -16.70 0.46 31.67
CA CYS A 258 -17.68 0.41 30.59
C CYS A 258 -17.18 1.27 29.39
N ALA A 259 -16.82 0.63 28.29
CA ALA A 259 -16.30 1.29 27.09
C ALA A 259 -16.45 0.41 25.84
N ASP A 260 -16.29 0.99 24.68
CA ASP A 260 -16.10 0.27 23.44
C ASP A 260 -14.59 0.18 23.12
N LEU A 261 -14.06 -1.03 22.98
CA LEU A 261 -12.63 -1.30 22.69
C LEU A 261 -12.48 -1.58 21.21
N TYR A 262 -11.72 -0.74 20.50
CA TYR A 262 -11.55 -0.83 19.06
C TYR A 262 -10.41 -1.76 18.65
N GLY A 263 -9.38 -1.91 19.48
CA GLY A 263 -8.26 -2.80 19.26
C GLY A 263 -7.05 -2.47 20.09
N ILE A 264 -6.03 -3.29 19.95
CA ILE A 264 -4.73 -3.10 20.59
C ILE A 264 -3.67 -3.02 19.50
N LEU A 265 -2.87 -1.96 19.51
CA LEU A 265 -1.72 -1.79 18.66
C LEU A 265 -0.50 -2.41 19.34
N LEU A 266 0.13 -3.36 18.66
CA LEU A 266 1.37 -4.00 19.09
C LEU A 266 2.47 -3.58 18.12
N ASP A 267 3.24 -2.56 18.48
CA ASP A 267 4.12 -1.83 17.59
C ASP A 267 5.53 -1.68 18.18
N SER A 268 6.44 -1.17 17.35
CA SER A 268 7.69 -0.57 17.78
C SER A 268 7.53 0.92 18.09
N LYS A 269 8.43 1.45 18.92
CA LYS A 269 8.54 2.89 19.22
C LYS A 269 9.00 3.70 18.03
N THR A 270 9.74 3.08 17.11
CA THR A 270 10.36 3.69 15.93
C THR A 270 9.95 2.97 14.64
N GLY A 271 10.25 3.56 13.49
CA GLY A 271 10.08 2.92 12.20
C GLY A 271 8.64 2.88 11.68
N VAL A 272 8.38 1.90 10.84
CA VAL A 272 7.09 1.71 10.16
C VAL A 272 6.19 0.78 10.97
N ARG A 273 4.96 1.23 11.20
CA ARG A 273 3.85 0.46 11.78
C ARG A 273 2.82 0.21 10.69
N MET A 274 2.27 -0.99 10.63
CA MET A 274 1.29 -1.30 9.59
C MET A 274 0.18 -2.21 10.11
N ASP A 275 -1.07 -1.78 9.90
CA ASP A 275 -2.26 -2.48 10.32
C ASP A 275 -2.86 -3.30 9.17
N ASN A 276 -3.33 -4.49 9.49
CA ASN A 276 -4.21 -5.29 8.65
C ASN A 276 -5.65 -5.15 9.14
N VAL A 277 -6.52 -4.57 8.31
CA VAL A 277 -7.93 -4.37 8.63
C VAL A 277 -8.79 -5.12 7.62
N ALA A 278 -8.89 -6.43 7.83
CA ALA A 278 -9.62 -7.33 6.95
C ALA A 278 -11.12 -7.32 7.28
N MET A 279 -11.93 -6.99 6.29
CA MET A 279 -13.40 -6.91 6.37
C MET A 279 -14.01 -7.91 5.39
N ARG A 280 -14.08 -9.16 5.77
CA ARG A 280 -14.60 -10.25 4.93
C ARG A 280 -15.95 -9.87 4.30
N GLY A 281 -16.06 -10.02 2.98
CA GLY A 281 -17.30 -9.73 2.23
C GLY A 281 -17.59 -8.25 1.99
N SER A 282 -16.74 -7.32 2.49
CA SER A 282 -16.93 -5.90 2.28
C SER A 282 -16.62 -5.48 0.83
N SER A 283 -17.43 -4.55 0.31
CA SER A 283 -17.16 -3.86 -0.96
C SER A 283 -16.29 -2.58 -0.78
N GLY A 284 -15.95 -2.22 0.46
CA GLY A 284 -15.23 -0.98 0.79
C GLY A 284 -16.11 0.27 0.92
N ALA A 285 -17.42 0.14 0.78
CA ALA A 285 -18.36 1.28 0.84
C ALA A 285 -18.79 1.62 2.28
N ILE A 286 -17.87 1.68 3.24
CA ILE A 286 -18.22 1.76 4.67
C ILE A 286 -17.83 3.08 5.34
N PHE A 287 -16.77 3.76 4.87
CA PHE A 287 -16.18 4.91 5.59
C PHE A 287 -17.18 6.08 5.73
N THR A 288 -18.06 6.27 4.76
CA THR A 288 -19.12 7.30 4.82
C THR A 288 -20.17 7.04 5.90
N THR A 289 -20.25 5.82 6.42
CA THR A 289 -21.17 5.44 7.51
C THR A 289 -20.50 5.43 8.88
N MET A 290 -19.18 5.59 8.93
CA MET A 290 -18.40 5.62 10.17
C MET A 290 -18.37 7.02 10.79
N ASP A 291 -17.96 7.07 12.04
CA ASP A 291 -17.79 8.34 12.75
C ASP A 291 -16.53 9.07 12.26
N ARG A 292 -16.73 10.29 11.77
CA ARG A 292 -15.66 11.09 11.14
C ARG A 292 -14.62 11.57 12.15
N GLU A 293 -15.05 11.90 13.37
CA GLU A 293 -14.14 12.39 14.41
C GLU A 293 -13.24 11.27 14.91
N GLN A 294 -13.76 10.05 15.06
CA GLN A 294 -12.94 8.90 15.41
C GLN A 294 -11.89 8.59 14.32
N LEU A 295 -12.28 8.61 13.06
CA LEU A 295 -11.34 8.39 11.95
C LEU A 295 -10.26 9.47 11.93
N ARG A 296 -10.65 10.76 12.02
CA ARG A 296 -9.71 11.89 12.01
C ARG A 296 -8.74 11.82 13.21
N ALA A 297 -9.27 11.56 14.41
CA ALA A 297 -8.47 11.43 15.61
C ALA A 297 -7.41 10.33 15.49
N PHE A 298 -7.81 9.16 14.98
CA PHE A 298 -6.89 8.05 14.79
C PHE A 298 -5.79 8.36 13.76
N TYR A 299 -6.17 8.86 12.58
CA TYR A 299 -5.21 9.13 11.51
C TYR A 299 -4.19 10.20 11.89
N LYS A 300 -4.62 11.19 12.69
CA LYS A 300 -3.74 12.23 13.21
C LYS A 300 -2.82 11.69 14.31
N GLU A 301 -3.39 11.04 15.34
CA GLU A 301 -2.68 10.59 16.54
C GLU A 301 -1.62 9.52 16.21
N GLU A 302 -1.96 8.60 15.32
CA GLU A 302 -1.06 7.51 14.90
C GLU A 302 -0.19 7.85 13.70
N ASN A 303 -0.14 9.14 13.29
CA ASN A 303 0.67 9.63 12.18
C ASN A 303 0.52 8.78 10.91
N VAL A 304 -0.74 8.53 10.49
CA VAL A 304 -1.01 7.73 9.29
C VAL A 304 -0.53 8.47 8.05
N ARG A 305 0.33 7.84 7.25
CA ARG A 305 0.95 8.41 6.05
C ARG A 305 0.57 7.68 4.76
N LEU A 306 0.04 6.47 4.88
CA LEU A 306 -0.45 5.70 3.75
C LEU A 306 -1.70 4.92 4.15
N ILE A 307 -2.72 4.99 3.30
CA ILE A 307 -3.94 4.20 3.41
C ILE A 307 -4.05 3.36 2.14
N LEU A 308 -4.07 2.03 2.30
CA LEU A 308 -4.35 1.10 1.23
C LEU A 308 -5.83 0.68 1.31
N LEU A 309 -6.53 0.73 0.18
CA LEU A 309 -7.93 0.30 0.04
C LEU A 309 -7.98 -0.86 -0.96
N GLN A 310 -8.03 -2.09 -0.49
CA GLN A 310 -8.05 -3.29 -1.36
C GLN A 310 -9.46 -3.86 -1.45
N TYR A 311 -10.19 -3.44 -2.47
CA TYR A 311 -11.59 -3.81 -2.67
C TYR A 311 -11.93 -3.99 -4.15
N GLY A 312 -13.15 -4.44 -4.41
CA GLY A 312 -13.73 -4.60 -5.73
C GLY A 312 -14.10 -6.06 -6.03
N GLY A 313 -13.32 -7.03 -5.55
CA GLY A 313 -13.57 -8.45 -5.80
C GLY A 313 -14.97 -8.90 -5.43
N ASN A 314 -15.44 -8.56 -4.23
CA ASN A 314 -16.79 -8.92 -3.77
C ASN A 314 -17.92 -8.30 -4.61
N SER A 315 -17.65 -7.27 -5.38
CA SER A 315 -18.65 -6.63 -6.24
C SER A 315 -18.72 -7.28 -7.64
N VAL A 316 -17.64 -7.85 -8.14
CA VAL A 316 -17.52 -8.40 -9.50
C VAL A 316 -18.70 -9.30 -9.91
N PRO A 317 -19.18 -10.27 -9.10
CA PRO A 317 -20.30 -11.13 -9.48
C PRO A 317 -21.63 -10.39 -9.69
N TYR A 318 -21.76 -9.19 -9.13
CA TYR A 318 -22.97 -8.37 -9.13
C TYR A 318 -22.94 -7.22 -10.14
N LEU A 319 -21.79 -6.91 -10.75
CA LEU A 319 -21.62 -5.83 -11.71
C LEU A 319 -22.08 -6.24 -13.12
N LYS A 320 -23.37 -6.63 -13.24
CA LYS A 320 -23.97 -7.14 -14.48
C LYS A 320 -24.39 -6.05 -15.47
N THR A 321 -24.51 -4.81 -15.03
CA THR A 321 -24.95 -3.66 -15.85
C THR A 321 -24.02 -2.47 -15.67
N ASP A 322 -24.00 -1.56 -16.65
CA ASP A 322 -23.19 -0.34 -16.58
C ASP A 322 -23.66 0.58 -15.42
N LYS A 323 -24.98 0.56 -15.14
CA LYS A 323 -25.52 1.27 -13.97
C LYS A 323 -24.96 0.74 -12.64
N ALA A 324 -24.82 -0.58 -12.50
CA ALA A 324 -24.23 -1.19 -11.29
C ALA A 324 -22.74 -0.82 -11.17
N ILE A 325 -21.99 -0.85 -12.28
CA ILE A 325 -20.59 -0.40 -12.31
C ILE A 325 -20.51 1.07 -11.92
N SER A 326 -21.25 1.95 -12.56
CA SER A 326 -21.24 3.39 -12.27
C SER A 326 -21.60 3.70 -10.82
N GLY A 327 -22.57 2.98 -10.25
CA GLY A 327 -22.95 3.11 -8.83
C GLY A 327 -21.83 2.71 -7.88
N TYR A 328 -21.10 1.63 -8.19
CA TYR A 328 -19.94 1.21 -7.40
C TYR A 328 -18.79 2.23 -7.50
N LEU A 329 -18.47 2.70 -8.69
CA LEU A 329 -17.43 3.71 -8.91
C LEU A 329 -17.73 5.01 -8.15
N GLU A 330 -18.98 5.47 -8.15
CA GLU A 330 -19.38 6.66 -7.38
C GLU A 330 -19.22 6.44 -5.87
N SER A 331 -19.52 5.23 -5.39
CA SER A 331 -19.26 4.86 -4.00
C SER A 331 -17.77 4.94 -3.69
N VAL A 332 -16.87 4.37 -4.54
CA VAL A 332 -15.42 4.43 -4.36
C VAL A 332 -14.92 5.89 -4.32
N ARG A 333 -15.40 6.76 -5.24
CA ARG A 333 -15.04 8.18 -5.24
C ARG A 333 -15.39 8.86 -3.92
N LYS A 334 -16.59 8.59 -3.38
CA LYS A 334 -17.02 9.13 -2.07
C LYS A 334 -16.13 8.68 -0.93
N GLN A 335 -15.73 7.40 -0.90
CA GLN A 335 -14.82 6.88 0.13
C GLN A 335 -13.44 7.57 0.04
N ILE A 336 -12.85 7.64 -1.15
CA ILE A 336 -11.52 8.26 -1.35
C ILE A 336 -11.55 9.73 -0.95
N ARG A 337 -12.53 10.51 -1.41
CA ARG A 337 -12.65 11.95 -1.08
C ARG A 337 -12.78 12.15 0.42
N LEU A 338 -13.61 11.36 1.09
CA LEU A 338 -13.75 11.41 2.55
C LEU A 338 -12.44 11.13 3.26
N LEU A 339 -11.74 10.06 2.90
CA LEU A 339 -10.48 9.69 3.55
C LEU A 339 -9.39 10.73 3.31
N ARG A 340 -9.34 11.35 2.13
CA ARG A 340 -8.43 12.48 1.85
C ARG A 340 -8.72 13.70 2.74
N GLU A 341 -9.99 13.97 3.02
CA GLU A 341 -10.38 15.04 3.95
C GLU A 341 -9.99 14.72 5.40
N LEU A 342 -10.19 13.47 5.84
CA LEU A 342 -9.95 13.05 7.23
C LEU A 342 -8.47 12.79 7.53
N ALA A 343 -7.67 12.46 6.52
CA ALA A 343 -6.25 12.15 6.63
C ALA A 343 -5.43 12.91 5.55
N PRO A 344 -5.41 14.25 5.54
CA PRO A 344 -4.78 15.04 4.48
C PRO A 344 -3.26 14.82 4.37
N GLN A 345 -2.63 14.33 5.44
CA GLN A 345 -1.21 13.98 5.47
C GLN A 345 -0.91 12.60 4.84
N ALA A 346 -1.94 11.76 4.61
CA ALA A 346 -1.77 10.41 4.09
C ALA A 346 -1.95 10.38 2.57
N LYS A 347 -1.14 9.57 1.90
CA LYS A 347 -1.42 9.13 0.53
C LYS A 347 -2.41 7.98 0.56
N ILE A 348 -3.26 7.92 -0.45
CA ILE A 348 -4.22 6.82 -0.61
C ILE A 348 -3.83 6.03 -1.86
N VAL A 349 -3.79 4.71 -1.74
CA VAL A 349 -3.66 3.78 -2.85
C VAL A 349 -4.90 2.89 -2.88
N PHE A 350 -5.63 2.93 -3.97
CA PHE A 350 -6.65 1.93 -4.23
C PHE A 350 -6.00 0.72 -4.92
N VAL A 351 -6.07 -0.41 -4.25
CA VAL A 351 -5.56 -1.70 -4.75
C VAL A 351 -6.75 -2.40 -5.40
N GLY A 352 -6.70 -2.54 -6.72
CA GLY A 352 -7.80 -3.11 -7.52
C GLY A 352 -8.04 -4.60 -7.26
N PRO A 353 -9.16 -5.15 -7.75
CA PRO A 353 -9.42 -6.58 -7.64
C PRO A 353 -8.39 -7.39 -8.45
N SER A 354 -8.13 -8.62 -8.00
CA SER A 354 -7.42 -9.63 -8.78
C SER A 354 -8.26 -10.12 -9.96
N ASP A 355 -7.65 -10.86 -10.89
CA ASP A 355 -8.45 -11.72 -11.75
C ASP A 355 -9.28 -12.69 -10.90
N MET A 356 -10.47 -12.97 -11.36
CA MET A 356 -11.41 -13.92 -10.76
C MET A 356 -12.09 -14.71 -11.87
N SER A 357 -12.28 -16.01 -11.68
CA SER A 357 -12.84 -16.83 -12.73
C SER A 357 -14.25 -17.34 -12.42
N THR A 358 -15.05 -17.39 -13.46
CA THR A 358 -16.39 -17.99 -13.47
C THR A 358 -16.50 -19.02 -14.59
N THR A 359 -17.59 -19.78 -14.63
CA THR A 359 -17.86 -20.72 -15.71
C THR A 359 -18.82 -20.10 -16.71
N VAL A 360 -18.39 -19.99 -17.96
CA VAL A 360 -19.21 -19.51 -19.10
C VAL A 360 -19.16 -20.57 -20.18
N ALA A 361 -20.33 -21.05 -20.62
CA ALA A 361 -20.46 -22.12 -21.60
C ALA A 361 -19.59 -23.37 -21.29
N GLY A 362 -19.55 -23.77 -20.01
CA GLY A 362 -18.79 -24.93 -19.56
C GLY A 362 -17.26 -24.72 -19.42
N LYS A 363 -16.74 -23.55 -19.75
CA LYS A 363 -15.31 -23.22 -19.64
C LYS A 363 -15.06 -22.24 -18.50
N ARG A 364 -13.97 -22.46 -17.75
CA ARG A 364 -13.50 -21.56 -16.71
C ARG A 364 -12.74 -20.40 -17.35
N GLN A 365 -13.18 -19.17 -17.07
CA GLN A 365 -12.57 -17.93 -17.62
C GLN A 365 -12.79 -16.76 -16.67
N THR A 366 -12.08 -15.68 -16.90
CA THR A 366 -12.27 -14.38 -16.22
C THR A 366 -13.74 -13.94 -16.29
N TYR A 367 -14.25 -13.32 -15.24
CA TYR A 367 -15.57 -12.68 -15.27
C TYR A 367 -15.64 -11.67 -16.46
N PRO A 368 -16.64 -11.77 -17.36
CA PRO A 368 -16.64 -11.04 -18.62
C PRO A 368 -16.53 -9.50 -18.49
N ARG A 369 -17.03 -8.93 -17.39
CA ARG A 369 -16.99 -7.47 -17.17
C ARG A 369 -15.78 -7.02 -16.35
N LEU A 370 -14.97 -7.94 -15.81
CA LEU A 370 -13.87 -7.62 -14.92
C LEU A 370 -12.80 -6.73 -15.58
N PRO A 371 -12.34 -6.99 -16.83
CA PRO A 371 -11.33 -6.13 -17.47
C PRO A 371 -11.79 -4.66 -17.57
N GLY A 372 -12.96 -4.40 -18.13
CA GLY A 372 -13.51 -3.05 -18.26
C GLY A 372 -13.83 -2.39 -16.92
N PHE A 373 -14.18 -3.19 -15.90
CA PHE A 373 -14.39 -2.68 -14.53
C PHE A 373 -13.06 -2.25 -13.90
N VAL A 374 -11.97 -3.00 -14.07
CA VAL A 374 -10.62 -2.64 -13.60
C VAL A 374 -10.18 -1.32 -14.23
N ASP A 375 -10.36 -1.13 -15.56
CA ASP A 375 -10.03 0.12 -16.23
C ASP A 375 -10.84 1.30 -15.70
N SER A 376 -12.13 1.09 -15.47
CA SER A 376 -13.01 2.12 -14.91
C SER A 376 -12.65 2.48 -13.45
N LEU A 377 -12.23 1.50 -12.64
CA LEU A 377 -11.74 1.73 -11.28
C LEU A 377 -10.45 2.54 -11.27
N LYS A 378 -9.52 2.22 -12.17
CA LYS A 378 -8.26 2.94 -12.35
C LYS A 378 -8.50 4.44 -12.57
N VAL A 379 -9.34 4.78 -13.56
CA VAL A 379 -9.72 6.16 -13.84
C VAL A 379 -10.41 6.80 -12.63
N SER A 380 -11.39 6.10 -12.04
CA SER A 380 -12.16 6.61 -10.89
C SER A 380 -11.29 6.92 -9.66
N ALA A 381 -10.30 6.07 -9.37
CA ALA A 381 -9.39 6.25 -8.24
C ALA A 381 -8.44 7.43 -8.48
N THR A 382 -7.80 7.51 -9.67
CA THR A 382 -6.84 8.55 -9.99
C THR A 382 -7.49 9.93 -10.08
N GLU A 383 -8.65 10.07 -10.71
CA GLU A 383 -9.45 11.30 -10.72
C GLU A 383 -9.92 11.74 -9.33
N SER A 384 -10.05 10.80 -8.39
CA SER A 384 -10.38 11.10 -7.00
C SER A 384 -9.15 11.46 -6.15
N GLY A 385 -7.94 11.44 -6.74
CA GLY A 385 -6.68 11.81 -6.10
C GLY A 385 -6.08 10.67 -5.26
N ALA A 386 -6.38 9.41 -5.57
CA ALA A 386 -5.68 8.24 -5.06
C ALA A 386 -4.83 7.62 -6.17
N ALA A 387 -3.67 7.06 -5.81
CA ALA A 387 -2.99 6.16 -6.73
C ALA A 387 -3.80 4.86 -6.89
N TYR A 388 -3.66 4.21 -8.03
CA TYR A 388 -4.25 2.88 -8.26
C TYR A 388 -3.14 1.86 -8.50
N TRP A 389 -3.22 0.71 -7.83
CA TRP A 389 -2.34 -0.42 -8.08
C TRP A 389 -3.15 -1.58 -8.67
N ASP A 390 -2.75 -2.03 -9.85
CA ASP A 390 -3.51 -2.98 -10.66
C ASP A 390 -3.05 -4.42 -10.42
N ILE A 391 -3.67 -5.11 -9.42
CA ILE A 391 -3.38 -6.54 -9.20
C ILE A 391 -3.76 -7.37 -10.44
N TYR A 392 -4.89 -7.06 -11.09
CA TYR A 392 -5.34 -7.78 -12.27
C TYR A 392 -4.27 -7.78 -13.37
N GLY A 393 -3.74 -6.61 -13.71
CA GLY A 393 -2.66 -6.47 -14.69
C GLY A 393 -1.36 -7.11 -14.22
N ALA A 394 -0.95 -6.87 -12.96
CA ALA A 394 0.29 -7.39 -12.39
C ALA A 394 0.35 -8.93 -12.31
N MET A 395 -0.80 -9.60 -12.14
CA MET A 395 -0.85 -11.05 -12.11
C MET A 395 -0.95 -11.71 -13.51
N GLY A 396 -1.09 -10.91 -14.59
CA GLY A 396 -1.10 -11.38 -15.97
C GLY A 396 -2.41 -11.14 -16.73
N GLY A 397 -3.37 -10.40 -16.16
CA GLY A 397 -4.61 -10.00 -16.81
C GLY A 397 -5.60 -11.16 -17.00
N GLU A 398 -6.26 -11.18 -18.15
CA GLU A 398 -7.32 -12.13 -18.46
C GLU A 398 -6.86 -13.60 -18.38
N ASN A 399 -7.64 -14.42 -17.67
CA ASN A 399 -7.38 -15.85 -17.41
C ASN A 399 -6.12 -16.13 -16.56
N SER A 400 -5.51 -15.13 -15.97
CA SER A 400 -4.35 -15.32 -15.08
C SER A 400 -4.72 -16.10 -13.81
N MET A 401 -5.94 -15.95 -13.27
CA MET A 401 -6.40 -16.72 -12.11
C MET A 401 -6.35 -18.22 -12.37
N VAL A 402 -6.73 -18.67 -13.58
CA VAL A 402 -6.67 -20.10 -13.96
C VAL A 402 -5.22 -20.59 -13.98
N GLN A 403 -4.28 -19.75 -14.43
CA GLN A 403 -2.85 -20.06 -14.43
C GLN A 403 -2.30 -20.10 -13.00
N TRP A 404 -2.71 -19.19 -12.14
CA TRP A 404 -2.28 -19.12 -10.74
C TRP A 404 -2.76 -20.33 -9.93
N VAL A 405 -3.96 -20.84 -10.18
CA VAL A 405 -4.45 -22.10 -9.57
C VAL A 405 -3.59 -23.30 -10.02
N LYS A 406 -3.17 -23.33 -11.29
CA LYS A 406 -2.36 -24.42 -11.87
C LYS A 406 -0.87 -24.32 -11.56
N ALA A 407 -0.40 -23.18 -11.05
CA ALA A 407 1.01 -22.95 -10.73
C ALA A 407 1.55 -23.99 -9.71
N ARG A 408 2.86 -24.14 -9.67
CA ARG A 408 3.53 -25.02 -8.69
C ARG A 408 4.66 -24.27 -8.01
N PRO A 409 4.52 -23.92 -6.71
CA PRO A 409 3.34 -24.12 -5.86
C PRO A 409 2.13 -23.32 -6.36
N ALA A 410 0.91 -23.76 -6.04
CA ALA A 410 -0.31 -23.08 -6.41
C ALA A 410 -0.34 -21.66 -5.78
N LEU A 411 -0.61 -20.66 -6.59
CA LEU A 411 -0.68 -19.24 -6.17
C LEU A 411 -2.10 -18.80 -5.82
N ALA A 412 -3.12 -19.54 -6.31
CA ALA A 412 -4.52 -19.30 -5.99
C ALA A 412 -5.22 -20.58 -5.56
N GLY A 413 -6.29 -20.44 -4.81
CA GLY A 413 -7.15 -21.53 -4.33
C GLY A 413 -8.02 -22.13 -5.44
N SER A 414 -8.54 -23.34 -5.21
CA SER A 414 -9.44 -24.03 -6.14
C SER A 414 -10.80 -23.34 -6.30
N ASP A 415 -11.10 -22.33 -5.51
CA ASP A 415 -12.26 -21.45 -5.66
C ASP A 415 -12.10 -20.43 -6.79
N TYR A 416 -10.89 -20.25 -7.33
CA TYR A 416 -10.55 -19.31 -8.38
C TYR A 416 -10.82 -17.84 -8.02
N VAL A 417 -10.73 -17.53 -6.73
CA VAL A 417 -10.95 -16.18 -6.17
C VAL A 417 -9.83 -15.79 -5.23
N HIS A 418 -9.55 -16.62 -4.21
CA HIS A 418 -8.62 -16.28 -3.15
C HIS A 418 -7.20 -16.78 -3.44
N PHE A 419 -6.22 -15.97 -3.06
CA PHE A 419 -4.82 -16.37 -3.11
C PHE A 419 -4.48 -17.42 -2.06
N THR A 420 -3.57 -18.33 -2.38
CA THR A 420 -2.87 -19.13 -1.37
C THR A 420 -1.87 -18.24 -0.61
N LEU A 421 -1.24 -18.80 0.43
CA LEU A 421 -0.18 -18.08 1.14
C LEU A 421 0.98 -17.71 0.20
N ALA A 422 1.36 -18.61 -0.73
CA ALA A 422 2.40 -18.34 -1.74
C ALA A 422 1.98 -17.22 -2.71
N GLY A 423 0.73 -17.21 -3.18
CA GLY A 423 0.19 -16.15 -4.03
C GLY A 423 0.11 -14.81 -3.33
N SER A 424 -0.35 -14.80 -2.07
CA SER A 424 -0.41 -13.58 -1.26
C SER A 424 0.97 -12.96 -1.02
N ARG A 425 1.99 -13.80 -0.77
CA ARG A 425 3.39 -13.34 -0.70
C ARG A 425 3.84 -12.71 -2.00
N LYS A 426 3.59 -13.40 -3.12
CA LYS A 426 3.93 -12.88 -4.45
C LYS A 426 3.27 -11.53 -4.73
N VAL A 427 1.99 -11.35 -4.38
CA VAL A 427 1.28 -10.06 -4.51
C VAL A 427 1.93 -8.99 -3.64
N GLY A 428 2.23 -9.30 -2.38
CA GLY A 428 2.92 -8.38 -1.47
C GLY A 428 4.31 -8.00 -1.95
N ASP A 429 5.05 -8.94 -2.53
CA ASP A 429 6.38 -8.70 -3.12
C ASP A 429 6.29 -7.79 -4.33
N MET A 430 5.38 -8.05 -5.28
CA MET A 430 5.18 -7.18 -6.46
C MET A 430 4.79 -5.76 -6.07
N PHE A 431 3.91 -5.60 -5.05
CA PHE A 431 3.56 -4.28 -4.52
C PHE A 431 4.77 -3.53 -3.96
N CYS A 432 5.57 -4.22 -3.15
CA CYS A 432 6.76 -3.61 -2.55
C CYS A 432 7.84 -3.32 -3.58
N ASP A 433 8.07 -4.20 -4.57
CA ASP A 433 9.03 -3.98 -5.64
C ASP A 433 8.67 -2.71 -6.42
N ALA A 434 7.40 -2.55 -6.77
CA ALA A 434 6.90 -1.33 -7.41
C ALA A 434 7.11 -0.09 -6.51
N LEU A 435 6.65 -0.13 -5.25
CA LEU A 435 6.75 1.02 -4.34
C LEU A 435 8.23 1.42 -4.11
N PHE A 436 9.11 0.43 -3.98
CA PHE A 436 10.53 0.68 -3.76
C PHE A 436 11.22 1.28 -4.99
N LEU A 437 10.77 0.96 -6.19
CA LEU A 437 11.29 1.57 -7.40
C LEU A 437 10.94 3.07 -7.47
N TYR A 438 9.71 3.46 -7.09
CA TYR A 438 9.34 4.87 -6.93
C TYR A 438 10.16 5.56 -5.83
N TYR A 439 10.42 4.87 -4.71
CA TYR A 439 11.29 5.39 -3.65
C TYR A 439 12.73 5.57 -4.13
N ASP A 440 13.28 4.63 -4.88
CA ASP A 440 14.63 4.71 -5.42
C ASP A 440 14.74 5.85 -6.45
N TYR A 441 13.69 6.09 -7.24
CA TYR A 441 13.60 7.24 -8.12
C TYR A 441 13.52 8.56 -7.35
N TYR A 442 12.76 8.62 -6.26
CA TYR A 442 12.76 9.77 -5.34
C TYR A 442 14.16 10.06 -4.80
N ARG A 443 14.87 9.03 -4.32
CA ARG A 443 16.25 9.14 -3.82
C ARG A 443 17.21 9.58 -4.93
N PHE A 444 17.06 9.04 -6.12
CA PHE A 444 17.84 9.42 -7.30
C PHE A 444 17.65 10.92 -7.64
N ARG A 445 16.41 11.42 -7.66
CA ARG A 445 16.11 12.84 -7.90
C ARG A 445 16.70 13.74 -6.81
N LYS A 446 16.54 13.35 -5.54
CA LYS A 446 17.05 14.10 -4.39
C LYS A 446 18.57 14.22 -4.41
N LYS A 447 19.30 13.15 -4.77
CA LYS A 447 20.76 13.15 -4.88
C LYS A 447 21.25 14.04 -6.01
N ASN A 448 20.51 14.19 -7.09
CA ASN A 448 20.92 14.89 -8.30
C ASN A 448 20.26 16.28 -8.44
N GLY A 449 19.74 16.86 -7.36
CA GLY A 449 19.26 18.25 -7.30
C GLY A 449 18.02 18.55 -8.16
N ARG A 450 17.13 17.57 -8.33
CA ARG A 450 15.95 17.70 -9.22
C ARG A 450 14.65 17.34 -8.53
#